data_0116b62eaafd3caaa8244bb6258ef66f
#
_entry.id   0116b62eaafd3caaa8244bb6258ef66f
#
_cell.length_a   1.000
_cell.length_b   1.000
_cell.length_c   1.000
_cell.angle_alpha   90.00
_cell.angle_beta   90.00
_cell.angle_gamma   90.00
#
_symmetry.space_group_name_H-M   'P 1'
#
loop_
_entity.id
_entity.type
_entity.pdbx_description
1 polymer ?
#
loop_
_entity_poly.entity_id
_entity_poly.type
_entity_poly.pdbx_seq_one_letter_code
_entity_poly.pdbx_strand_id
1 'polypeptide(L)'
;MVRESLKYIVRILLSIFIIVISVPIWENSFGAKNIAIVNEYKDADIIINYGDFNLGVFNKNDINSITPTKINFKNINGYKKSDYIYFTLSDDTTIDTKYINIRLGQKTYSLVNTPYEYQNNKKYYLLENIDLDAYESKDIDAIIWSDDSIKNVKDDDVLVIDFLTKSMRI
;
A
#
# COMPACT_ATOMS: atom_id res chain seq x y z
N MET A 1 30.85 2.98 50.28
CA MET A 1 30.21 1.84 49.59
C MET A 1 28.78 2.12 49.16
N VAL A 2 27.89 2.59 50.01
CA VAL A 2 26.46 2.86 49.70
C VAL A 2 26.28 3.85 48.53
N ARG A 3 27.12 4.84 48.38
CA ARG A 3 26.99 5.91 47.35
C ARG A 3 27.29 5.43 45.92
N GLU A 4 28.13 4.44 45.76
CA GLU A 4 28.41 3.84 44.46
C GLU A 4 27.31 2.88 44.03
N SER A 5 26.79 2.07 44.95
CA SER A 5 25.64 1.18 44.70
C SER A 5 24.40 1.97 44.26
N LEU A 6 24.15 3.13 44.85
CA LEU A 6 23.03 4.00 44.50
C LEU A 6 23.15 4.54 43.07
N LYS A 7 24.36 4.90 42.63
CA LYS A 7 24.61 5.32 41.24
C LYS A 7 24.33 4.22 40.22
N TYR A 8 24.69 2.97 40.54
CA TYR A 8 24.40 1.84 39.69
C TYR A 8 22.90 1.55 39.56
N ILE A 9 22.18 1.58 40.68
CA ILE A 9 20.73 1.39 40.72
C ILE A 9 20.03 2.47 39.88
N VAL A 10 20.41 3.74 40.03
CA VAL A 10 19.83 4.86 39.26
C VAL A 10 20.08 4.68 37.75
N ARG A 11 21.30 4.23 37.36
CA ARG A 11 21.60 3.98 35.93
C ARG A 11 20.78 2.84 35.34
N ILE A 12 20.59 1.74 36.07
CA ILE A 12 19.76 0.62 35.67
C ILE A 12 18.31 1.04 35.50
N LEU A 13 17.76 1.78 36.48
CA LEU A 13 16.38 2.30 36.42
C LEU A 13 16.19 3.24 35.21
N LEU A 14 17.17 4.11 34.96
CA LEU A 14 17.12 5.04 33.83
C LEU A 14 17.14 4.29 32.49
N SER A 15 17.96 3.23 32.37
CA SER A 15 18.03 2.38 31.15
C SER A 15 16.71 1.65 30.90
N ILE A 16 16.11 1.08 31.97
CA ILE A 16 14.80 0.42 31.87
C ILE A 16 13.72 1.43 31.47
N PHE A 17 13.74 2.63 32.03
CA PHE A 17 12.78 3.67 31.71
C PHE A 17 12.87 4.14 30.25
N ILE A 18 14.10 4.25 29.70
CA ILE A 18 14.33 4.57 28.28
C ILE A 18 13.78 3.45 27.39
N ILE A 19 14.00 2.18 27.73
CA ILE A 19 13.49 1.05 26.97
C ILE A 19 11.96 1.02 26.99
N VAL A 20 11.34 1.21 28.16
CA VAL A 20 9.88 1.18 28.31
C VAL A 20 9.19 2.32 27.55
N ILE A 21 9.83 3.49 27.43
CA ILE A 21 9.28 4.61 26.64
C ILE A 21 9.56 4.43 25.15
N SER A 22 10.69 3.84 24.75
CA SER A 22 11.05 3.71 23.34
C SER A 22 10.25 2.62 22.61
N VAL A 23 9.85 1.54 23.31
CA VAL A 23 9.06 0.46 22.69
C VAL A 23 7.72 0.93 22.14
N PRO A 24 6.85 1.63 22.90
CA PRO A 24 5.57 2.10 22.34
C PRO A 24 5.73 3.20 21.29
N ILE A 25 6.81 3.99 21.33
CA ILE A 25 7.11 4.96 20.26
C ILE A 25 7.49 4.23 18.98
N TRP A 26 8.23 3.13 19.08
CA TRP A 26 8.62 2.29 17.93
C TRP A 26 7.41 1.58 17.32
N GLU A 27 6.55 0.96 18.14
CA GLU A 27 5.34 0.28 17.67
C GLU A 27 4.35 1.24 17.00
N ASN A 28 4.19 2.47 17.53
CA ASN A 28 3.34 3.48 16.91
C ASN A 28 3.94 4.12 15.64
N SER A 29 5.27 4.10 15.50
CA SER A 29 5.94 4.67 14.32
C SER A 29 6.03 3.71 13.14
N PHE A 30 5.95 2.39 13.40
CA PHE A 30 6.09 1.33 12.39
C PHE A 30 4.92 0.35 12.37
N GLY A 31 3.78 0.74 12.90
CA GLY A 31 2.57 -0.07 12.84
C GLY A 31 2.20 -0.38 11.38
N ALA A 32 2.66 -1.53 10.89
CA ALA A 32 2.21 -2.06 9.62
C ALA A 32 0.71 -2.33 9.74
N LYS A 33 -0.10 -1.51 9.06
CA LYS A 33 -1.53 -1.76 8.98
C LYS A 33 -1.76 -2.93 8.05
N ASN A 34 -2.60 -3.85 8.46
CA ASN A 34 -2.91 -5.03 7.67
C ASN A 34 -3.59 -4.62 6.36
N ILE A 35 -2.95 -4.94 5.25
CA ILE A 35 -3.57 -4.88 3.94
C ILE A 35 -4.00 -6.31 3.61
N ALA A 36 -5.31 -6.54 3.53
CA ALA A 36 -5.82 -7.78 2.99
C ALA A 36 -5.86 -7.67 1.46
N ILE A 37 -5.23 -8.62 0.79
CA ILE A 37 -5.19 -8.69 -0.67
C ILE A 37 -6.19 -9.76 -1.09
N VAL A 38 -7.17 -9.37 -1.88
CA VAL A 38 -8.16 -10.30 -2.44
C VAL A 38 -7.88 -10.46 -3.92
N ASN A 39 -7.28 -11.58 -4.30
CA ASN A 39 -7.05 -11.95 -5.70
C ASN A 39 -8.33 -12.57 -6.28
N GLU A 40 -9.25 -11.76 -6.77
CA GLU A 40 -10.55 -12.23 -7.28
C GLU A 40 -10.79 -11.95 -8.76
N TYR A 41 -9.78 -11.79 -9.61
CA TYR A 41 -10.06 -11.53 -11.02
C TYR A 41 -9.52 -12.63 -11.95
N LYS A 42 -10.47 -13.45 -12.47
CA LYS A 42 -10.21 -14.60 -13.36
C LYS A 42 -10.46 -14.35 -14.86
N ASP A 43 -10.77 -13.14 -15.28
CA ASP A 43 -11.18 -12.89 -16.67
C ASP A 43 -10.20 -12.03 -17.47
N ALA A 44 -8.96 -12.01 -17.02
CA ALA A 44 -7.97 -11.16 -17.64
C ALA A 44 -7.06 -11.99 -18.56
N ASP A 45 -6.95 -11.56 -19.79
CA ASP A 45 -5.89 -11.94 -20.72
C ASP A 45 -4.50 -11.55 -20.17
N ILE A 46 -4.45 -10.75 -19.10
CA ILE A 46 -3.26 -10.36 -18.35
C ILE A 46 -3.38 -10.91 -16.93
N ILE A 47 -2.42 -11.74 -16.53
CA ILE A 47 -2.28 -12.21 -15.16
C ILE A 47 -1.54 -11.14 -14.37
N ILE A 48 -2.08 -10.78 -13.20
CA ILE A 48 -1.47 -9.82 -12.27
C ILE A 48 -1.02 -10.58 -11.03
N ASN A 49 0.27 -10.48 -10.71
CA ASN A 49 0.85 -11.06 -9.48
C ASN A 49 1.54 -9.97 -8.69
N TYR A 50 1.27 -9.89 -7.39
CA TYR A 50 1.94 -8.99 -6.47
C TYR A 50 2.01 -9.60 -5.07
N GLY A 51 2.99 -9.14 -4.29
CA GLY A 51 3.13 -9.50 -2.89
C GLY A 51 2.36 -8.56 -1.97
N ASP A 52 2.61 -8.70 -0.68
CA ASP A 52 1.99 -7.85 0.34
C ASP A 52 2.43 -6.39 0.19
N PHE A 53 1.49 -5.47 0.44
CA PHE A 53 1.77 -4.05 0.54
C PHE A 53 1.90 -3.66 2.01
N ASN A 54 2.95 -2.91 2.32
CA ASN A 54 3.04 -2.22 3.60
C ASN A 54 2.34 -0.87 3.48
N LEU A 55 1.18 -0.73 4.12
CA LEU A 55 0.52 0.56 4.22
C LEU A 55 1.20 1.38 5.32
N GLY A 56 1.93 2.41 4.93
CA GLY A 56 2.48 3.38 5.86
C GLY A 56 1.59 4.62 5.97
N VAL A 57 1.55 5.24 7.17
CA VAL A 57 1.13 6.62 7.32
C VAL A 57 2.39 7.46 7.18
N PHE A 58 2.56 8.11 6.03
CA PHE A 58 3.79 8.81 5.72
C PHE A 58 3.53 10.26 5.38
N ASN A 59 4.43 11.11 5.83
CA ASN A 59 4.55 12.45 5.30
C ASN A 59 4.98 12.35 3.83
N LYS A 60 4.45 13.20 2.98
CA LYS A 60 4.76 13.25 1.54
C LYS A 60 6.27 13.26 1.23
N ASN A 61 7.07 13.75 2.16
CA ASN A 61 8.53 13.83 2.02
C ASN A 61 9.25 12.48 2.25
N ASP A 62 8.60 11.53 2.92
CA ASP A 62 9.23 10.26 3.32
C ASP A 62 8.90 9.10 2.38
N ILE A 63 8.07 9.32 1.36
CA ILE A 63 7.61 8.31 0.41
C ILE A 63 8.77 7.60 -0.30
N ASN A 64 9.86 8.30 -0.54
CA ASN A 64 11.04 7.75 -1.21
C ASN A 64 11.85 6.77 -0.34
N SER A 65 11.58 6.70 0.96
CA SER A 65 12.18 5.73 1.88
C SER A 65 11.44 4.40 1.91
N ILE A 66 10.22 4.33 1.32
CA ILE A 66 9.40 3.13 1.32
C ILE A 66 9.92 2.16 0.25
N THR A 67 10.13 0.91 0.65
CA THR A 67 10.42 -0.15 -0.32
C THR A 67 9.17 -0.45 -1.15
N PRO A 68 9.21 -0.28 -2.49
CA PRO A 68 8.06 -0.54 -3.32
C PRO A 68 7.75 -2.05 -3.39
N THR A 69 6.48 -2.39 -3.52
CA THR A 69 6.04 -3.72 -3.90
C THR A 69 6.02 -3.81 -5.42
N LYS A 70 6.56 -4.89 -5.96
CA LYS A 70 6.50 -5.15 -7.41
C LYS A 70 5.19 -5.78 -7.78
N ILE A 71 4.54 -5.21 -8.79
CA ILE A 71 3.38 -5.80 -9.45
C ILE A 71 3.85 -6.34 -10.79
N ASN A 72 3.69 -7.64 -11.00
CA ASN A 72 4.01 -8.31 -12.25
C ASN A 72 2.75 -8.43 -13.11
N PHE A 73 2.76 -7.86 -14.28
CA PHE A 73 1.73 -7.98 -15.30
C PHE A 73 2.23 -8.89 -16.42
N LYS A 74 1.52 -9.99 -16.69
CA LYS A 74 1.91 -10.97 -17.71
C LYS A 74 0.80 -11.18 -18.72
N ASN A 75 1.07 -10.84 -19.97
CA ASN A 75 0.20 -11.23 -21.10
C ASN A 75 0.35 -12.74 -21.36
N ILE A 76 -0.75 -13.48 -21.31
CA ILE A 76 -0.75 -14.92 -21.55
C ILE A 76 -1.14 -15.27 -22.99
N ASN A 77 -1.39 -14.27 -23.84
CA ASN A 77 -1.83 -14.45 -25.21
C ASN A 77 -0.66 -14.30 -26.19
N GLY A 78 -0.82 -14.95 -27.35
CA GLY A 78 0.12 -14.88 -28.47
C GLY A 78 0.04 -13.60 -29.31
N TYR A 79 -0.63 -12.55 -28.81
CA TYR A 79 -0.77 -11.26 -29.49
C TYR A 79 -0.63 -10.11 -28.48
N LYS A 80 -0.32 -8.91 -29.00
CA LYS A 80 -0.17 -7.72 -28.21
C LYS A 80 -1.49 -7.35 -27.53
N LYS A 81 -1.39 -6.95 -26.25
CA LYS A 81 -2.50 -6.42 -25.46
C LYS A 81 -2.24 -4.98 -25.03
N SER A 82 -3.32 -4.20 -25.07
CA SER A 82 -3.37 -2.83 -24.57
C SER A 82 -4.57 -2.70 -23.64
N ASP A 83 -4.31 -2.65 -22.36
CA ASP A 83 -5.35 -2.64 -21.33
C ASP A 83 -5.19 -1.42 -20.40
N TYR A 84 -6.27 -1.04 -19.73
CA TYR A 84 -6.23 -0.09 -18.62
C TYR A 84 -5.96 -0.82 -17.31
N ILE A 85 -5.06 -0.28 -16.49
CA ILE A 85 -4.85 -0.71 -15.11
C ILE A 85 -5.84 0.03 -14.22
N TYR A 86 -6.58 -0.71 -13.42
CA TYR A 86 -7.47 -0.19 -12.40
C TYR A 86 -7.00 -0.63 -11.02
N PHE A 87 -7.25 0.24 -10.06
CA PHE A 87 -7.15 -0.05 -8.64
C PHE A 87 -8.55 -0.06 -8.06
N THR A 88 -8.88 -1.06 -7.29
CA THR A 88 -10.18 -1.18 -6.63
C THR A 88 -10.02 -1.39 -5.13
N LEU A 89 -11.04 -0.97 -4.39
CA LEU A 89 -11.16 -1.14 -2.95
C LEU A 89 -12.37 -2.02 -2.67
N SER A 90 -12.19 -3.01 -1.79
CA SER A 90 -13.30 -3.80 -1.28
C SER A 90 -14.17 -2.97 -0.34
N ASP A 91 -15.45 -3.36 -0.22
CA ASP A 91 -16.38 -2.79 0.76
C ASP A 91 -15.93 -3.04 2.22
N ASP A 92 -15.03 -4.03 2.44
CA ASP A 92 -14.41 -4.30 3.75
C ASP A 92 -13.35 -3.27 4.15
N THR A 93 -13.01 -2.33 3.26
CA THR A 93 -12.09 -1.24 3.56
C THR A 93 -12.73 -0.27 4.55
N THR A 94 -12.12 -0.12 5.73
CA THR A 94 -12.59 0.80 6.78
C THR A 94 -11.90 2.16 6.74
N ILE A 95 -10.76 2.26 6.06
CA ILE A 95 -10.00 3.52 5.91
C ILE A 95 -10.72 4.44 4.92
N ASP A 96 -10.86 5.73 5.27
CA ASP A 96 -11.42 6.73 4.38
C ASP A 96 -10.53 6.92 3.14
N THR A 97 -11.07 6.54 1.98
CA THR A 97 -10.36 6.46 0.70
C THR A 97 -9.84 7.81 0.19
N LYS A 98 -10.39 8.92 0.68
CA LYS A 98 -9.94 10.28 0.29
C LYS A 98 -8.49 10.58 0.68
N TYR A 99 -7.94 9.83 1.64
CA TYR A 99 -6.57 10.00 2.11
C TYR A 99 -5.58 9.03 1.47
N ILE A 100 -6.06 8.12 0.64
CA ILE A 100 -5.21 7.09 0.03
C ILE A 100 -4.57 7.64 -1.24
N ASN A 101 -3.28 7.43 -1.33
CA ASN A 101 -2.47 7.73 -2.50
C ASN A 101 -1.78 6.45 -2.98
N ILE A 102 -1.55 6.38 -4.29
CA ILE A 102 -0.89 5.26 -4.95
C ILE A 102 0.18 5.83 -5.87
N ARG A 103 1.39 5.31 -5.80
CA ARG A 103 2.41 5.50 -6.83
C ARG A 103 2.53 4.19 -7.60
N LEU A 104 2.34 4.25 -8.91
CA LEU A 104 2.54 3.15 -9.83
C LEU A 104 3.60 3.57 -10.84
N GLY A 105 4.75 2.90 -10.83
CA GLY A 105 5.93 3.33 -11.57
C GLY A 105 6.37 4.75 -11.19
N GLN A 106 6.29 5.66 -12.14
CA GLN A 106 6.68 7.07 -11.95
C GLN A 106 5.48 7.99 -11.64
N LYS A 107 4.24 7.50 -11.73
CA LYS A 107 3.04 8.31 -11.57
C LYS A 107 2.44 8.14 -10.18
N THR A 108 1.97 9.24 -9.63
CA THR A 108 1.26 9.29 -8.35
C THR A 108 -0.20 9.66 -8.57
N TYR A 109 -1.07 8.91 -7.93
CA TYR A 109 -2.52 9.05 -7.97
C TYR A 109 -3.03 9.29 -6.56
N SER A 110 -3.81 10.36 -6.36
CA SER A 110 -4.60 10.55 -5.14
C SER A 110 -6.02 10.10 -5.43
N LEU A 111 -6.57 9.15 -4.67
CA LEU A 111 -7.87 8.56 -4.98
C LEU A 111 -9.00 9.59 -5.00
N VAL A 112 -8.89 10.68 -4.24
CA VAL A 112 -9.88 11.77 -4.27
C VAL A 112 -9.98 12.46 -5.64
N ASN A 113 -8.87 12.48 -6.40
CA ASN A 113 -8.78 13.16 -7.69
C ASN A 113 -8.68 12.19 -8.87
N THR A 114 -8.59 10.88 -8.61
CA THR A 114 -8.44 9.87 -9.65
C THR A 114 -9.82 9.53 -10.24
N PRO A 115 -9.99 9.56 -11.56
CA PRO A 115 -11.24 9.13 -12.21
C PRO A 115 -11.59 7.70 -11.80
N TYR A 116 -12.86 7.44 -11.54
CA TYR A 116 -13.33 6.10 -11.22
C TYR A 116 -14.63 5.75 -11.93
N GLU A 117 -14.81 4.46 -12.17
CA GLU A 117 -16.07 3.86 -12.58
C GLU A 117 -16.72 3.19 -11.37
N TYR A 118 -18.05 3.18 -11.33
CA TYR A 118 -18.82 2.49 -10.29
C TYR A 118 -19.52 1.29 -10.91
N GLN A 119 -19.14 0.09 -10.50
CA GLN A 119 -19.73 -1.15 -10.99
C GLN A 119 -19.84 -2.18 -9.87
N ASN A 120 -20.98 -2.86 -9.75
CA ASN A 120 -21.20 -3.91 -8.74
C ASN A 120 -20.86 -3.46 -7.29
N ASN A 121 -21.26 -2.26 -6.94
CA ASN A 121 -20.97 -1.62 -5.64
C ASN A 121 -19.49 -1.41 -5.32
N LYS A 122 -18.60 -1.52 -6.31
CA LYS A 122 -17.16 -1.24 -6.15
C LYS A 122 -16.75 -0.05 -7.00
N LYS A 123 -15.77 0.71 -6.50
CA LYS A 123 -15.11 1.78 -7.25
C LYS A 123 -13.86 1.23 -7.92
N TYR A 124 -13.74 1.48 -9.21
CA TYR A 124 -12.59 1.11 -10.03
C TYR A 124 -11.86 2.37 -10.45
N TYR A 125 -10.77 2.70 -9.79
CA TYR A 125 -9.97 3.89 -10.06
C TYR A 125 -9.06 3.63 -11.25
N LEU A 126 -9.22 4.40 -12.32
CA LEU A 126 -8.37 4.30 -13.51
C LEU A 126 -6.99 4.90 -13.21
N LEU A 127 -5.96 4.09 -13.33
CA LEU A 127 -4.57 4.51 -13.13
C LEU A 127 -3.92 4.85 -14.47
N GLU A 128 -3.49 3.85 -15.22
CA GLU A 128 -2.81 4.07 -16.48
C GLU A 128 -3.05 2.93 -17.47
N ASN A 129 -2.54 3.10 -18.69
CA ASN A 129 -2.54 2.05 -19.70
C ASN A 129 -1.30 1.19 -19.57
N ILE A 130 -1.44 -0.09 -19.87
CA ILE A 130 -0.34 -1.02 -20.02
C ILE A 130 -0.38 -1.66 -21.41
N ASP A 131 0.76 -1.59 -22.11
CA ASP A 131 0.99 -2.30 -23.34
C ASP A 131 1.94 -3.46 -23.07
N LEU A 132 1.54 -4.66 -23.48
CA LEU A 132 2.34 -5.88 -23.37
C LEU A 132 2.35 -6.60 -24.72
N ASP A 133 3.52 -6.93 -25.21
CA ASP A 133 3.67 -7.78 -26.37
C ASP A 133 3.22 -9.23 -26.08
N ALA A 134 3.17 -10.08 -27.13
CA ALA A 134 2.80 -11.49 -26.97
C ALA A 134 3.68 -12.18 -25.92
N TYR A 135 3.06 -12.75 -24.88
CA TYR A 135 3.72 -13.44 -23.77
C TYR A 135 4.67 -12.58 -22.92
N GLU A 136 4.65 -11.25 -23.10
CA GLU A 136 5.47 -10.34 -22.33
C GLU A 136 5.06 -10.32 -20.83
N SER A 137 6.07 -10.18 -19.99
CA SER A 137 5.91 -9.94 -18.54
C SER A 137 6.62 -8.66 -18.15
N LYS A 138 5.93 -7.78 -17.41
CA LYS A 138 6.43 -6.46 -17.02
C LYS A 138 6.21 -6.23 -15.53
N ASP A 139 7.29 -5.88 -14.83
CA ASP A 139 7.23 -5.48 -13.44
C ASP A 139 7.05 -3.96 -13.32
N ILE A 140 6.13 -3.53 -12.48
CA ILE A 140 5.90 -2.13 -12.15
C ILE A 140 5.97 -1.99 -10.63
N ASP A 141 6.79 -1.07 -10.15
CA ASP A 141 6.90 -0.75 -8.73
C ASP A 141 5.66 0.02 -8.26
N ALA A 142 5.08 -0.40 -7.14
CA ALA A 142 3.92 0.25 -6.55
C ALA A 142 4.15 0.56 -5.07
N ILE A 143 3.66 1.71 -4.62
CA ILE A 143 3.61 2.12 -3.23
C ILE A 143 2.22 2.64 -2.94
N ILE A 144 1.66 2.24 -1.80
CA ILE A 144 0.37 2.72 -1.30
C ILE A 144 0.61 3.35 0.06
N TRP A 145 0.10 4.56 0.24
CA TRP A 145 0.22 5.25 1.53
C TRP A 145 -1.02 6.08 1.81
N SER A 146 -1.23 6.35 3.07
CA SER A 146 -2.20 7.35 3.51
C SER A 146 -1.49 8.65 3.89
N ASP A 147 -2.17 9.77 3.64
CA ASP A 147 -1.70 11.09 4.05
C ASP A 147 -1.67 11.19 5.59
N ASP A 148 -0.64 11.83 6.16
CA ASP A 148 -0.46 12.05 7.60
C ASP A 148 -1.55 12.94 8.23
N SER A 149 -2.42 13.54 7.42
CA SER A 149 -3.62 14.23 7.89
C SER A 149 -4.66 13.30 8.56
N ILE A 150 -4.51 11.97 8.44
CA ILE A 150 -5.40 10.99 9.09
C ILE A 150 -5.02 10.85 10.57
N LYS A 151 -5.52 11.77 11.38
CA LYS A 151 -5.33 11.71 12.84
C LYS A 151 -6.12 10.60 13.55
N ASN A 152 -7.02 9.89 12.87
CA ASN A 152 -7.99 8.97 13.44
C ASN A 152 -7.95 7.56 12.83
N VAL A 153 -6.85 7.14 12.24
CA VAL A 153 -6.73 5.74 11.80
C VAL A 153 -6.57 4.86 13.03
N LYS A 154 -7.50 3.95 13.25
CA LYS A 154 -7.49 3.01 14.36
C LYS A 154 -6.59 1.81 14.04
N ASP A 155 -6.13 1.11 15.07
CA ASP A 155 -5.26 -0.07 14.90
C ASP A 155 -5.96 -1.24 14.20
N ASP A 156 -7.30 -1.26 14.21
CA ASP A 156 -8.15 -2.26 13.56
C ASP A 156 -8.64 -1.82 12.16
N ASP A 157 -8.25 -0.64 11.68
CA ASP A 157 -8.59 -0.22 10.34
C ASP A 157 -7.89 -1.08 9.28
N VAL A 158 -8.66 -1.50 8.28
CA VAL A 158 -8.22 -2.38 7.21
C VAL A 158 -8.35 -1.67 5.87
N LEU A 159 -7.34 -1.85 5.02
CA LEU A 159 -7.39 -1.48 3.60
C LEU A 159 -7.35 -2.76 2.77
N VAL A 160 -8.45 -3.06 2.08
CA VAL A 160 -8.55 -4.20 1.18
C VAL A 160 -8.52 -3.72 -0.26
N ILE A 161 -7.47 -4.09 -0.96
CA ILE A 161 -7.18 -3.60 -2.31
C ILE A 161 -7.12 -4.75 -3.32
N ASP A 162 -7.31 -4.38 -4.60
CA ASP A 162 -7.02 -5.25 -5.72
C ASP A 162 -6.59 -4.43 -6.95
N PHE A 163 -5.80 -5.03 -7.82
CA PHE A 163 -5.44 -4.50 -9.13
C PHE A 163 -6.08 -5.37 -10.22
N LEU A 164 -6.62 -4.72 -11.23
CA LEU A 164 -7.19 -5.42 -12.37
C LEU A 164 -6.87 -4.71 -13.68
N THR A 165 -6.95 -5.43 -14.77
CA THR A 165 -6.87 -4.85 -16.10
C THR A 165 -8.20 -5.03 -16.83
N LYS A 166 -8.58 -4.04 -17.65
CA LYS A 166 -9.71 -4.11 -18.56
C LYS A 166 -9.25 -3.71 -19.94
N SER A 167 -9.64 -4.50 -20.94
CA SER A 167 -9.35 -4.20 -22.35
C SER A 167 -9.93 -2.83 -22.74
N MET A 168 -9.17 -2.08 -23.51
CA MET A 168 -9.70 -0.90 -24.19
C MET A 168 -10.80 -1.39 -25.15
N ARG A 169 -12.03 -0.97 -24.89
CA ARG A 169 -13.08 -1.11 -25.91
C ARG A 169 -12.82 0.00 -26.95
N ILE A 170 -12.32 -0.40 -28.11
CA ILE A 170 -12.25 0.43 -29.31
C ILE A 170 -13.67 0.61 -29.86
#